data_5bf7aa2ea3a83003dc7422e1d5c69c68
#
_entry.id   5bf7aa2ea3a83003dc7422e1d5c69c68
#
_cell.length_a   1.000
_cell.length_b   1.000
_cell.length_c   1.000
_cell.angle_alpha   90.00
_cell.angle_beta   90.00
_cell.angle_gamma   90.00
#
_symmetry.space_group_name_H-M   'P 1'
#
loop_
_entity.id
_entity.type
_entity.pdbx_description
1 polymer ?
#
loop_
_entity_poly.entity_id
_entity_poly.type
_entity_poly.pdbx_seq_one_letter_code
_entity_poly.pdbx_strand_id
1 'polypeptide(L)'
;MTVPWQDPAMNVWWWRNQVLLLTGLGAWALMSLIMVLSLRPVWLERPLGGMDKIYRLHKWAGIGAIVLSLLHYGTQLSKDLLITLVGRPVRAPRADWWLNTFRHLAEDMGEWAVWFLAAMLVITLWQRFPYHVWRYLHKLLAGVYLVLAFHAVVLVPPAWWAQPAGAFVAAASLVGVLCAVRSLAGRIGSSRRHTAKVVDVQVHLSGV
;
A
#
# COMPACT_ATOMS: atom_id res chain seq x y z
N MET A 1 16.02 -27.68 11.87
CA MET A 1 15.05 -27.17 12.86
C MET A 1 13.74 -27.87 12.58
N THR A 2 13.38 -28.86 13.37
CA THR A 2 12.09 -29.56 13.26
C THR A 2 11.00 -28.63 13.75
N VAL A 3 10.09 -28.27 12.86
CA VAL A 3 8.87 -27.52 13.20
C VAL A 3 8.05 -28.41 14.12
N PRO A 4 7.65 -27.95 15.31
CA PRO A 4 6.85 -28.77 16.22
C PRO A 4 5.41 -28.83 15.70
N TRP A 5 5.16 -29.69 14.72
CA TRP A 5 3.83 -29.97 14.15
C TRP A 5 2.88 -30.67 15.14
N GLN A 6 3.35 -30.98 16.34
CA GLN A 6 2.63 -31.81 17.30
C GLN A 6 1.78 -31.05 18.31
N ASP A 7 1.97 -29.71 18.44
CA ASP A 7 1.14 -28.89 19.33
C ASP A 7 0.15 -28.05 18.52
N PRO A 8 -1.17 -28.32 18.62
CA PRO A 8 -2.20 -27.55 17.90
C PRO A 8 -2.15 -26.06 18.20
N ALA A 9 -1.79 -25.65 19.42
CA ALA A 9 -1.68 -24.25 19.81
C ALA A 9 -0.51 -23.54 19.08
N MET A 10 0.64 -24.19 18.98
CA MET A 10 1.80 -23.67 18.24
C MET A 10 1.52 -23.58 16.74
N ASN A 11 0.75 -24.51 16.20
CA ASN A 11 0.36 -24.51 14.78
C ASN A 11 -0.52 -23.29 14.43
N VAL A 12 -1.52 -22.96 15.26
CA VAL A 12 -2.41 -21.81 15.04
C VAL A 12 -1.62 -20.49 15.04
N TRP A 13 -0.70 -20.30 15.99
CA TRP A 13 0.13 -19.09 16.06
C TRP A 13 1.08 -18.96 14.87
N TRP A 14 1.63 -20.09 14.39
CA TRP A 14 2.46 -20.10 13.20
C TRP A 14 1.63 -19.68 11.96
N TRP A 15 0.46 -20.29 11.74
CA TRP A 15 -0.41 -19.92 10.62
C TRP A 15 -0.86 -18.48 10.67
N ARG A 16 -1.27 -17.99 11.84
CA ARG A 16 -1.61 -16.58 12.02
C ARG A 16 -0.46 -15.67 11.58
N ASN A 17 0.76 -16.01 11.97
CA ASN A 17 1.92 -15.20 11.61
C ASN A 17 2.20 -15.25 10.09
N GLN A 18 2.04 -16.40 9.44
CA GLN A 18 2.17 -16.51 7.98
C GLN A 18 1.11 -15.65 7.26
N VAL A 19 -0.15 -15.73 7.67
CA VAL A 19 -1.24 -14.92 7.09
C VAL A 19 -0.96 -13.44 7.30
N LEU A 20 -0.51 -13.03 8.48
CA LEU A 20 -0.14 -11.65 8.77
C LEU A 20 0.96 -11.14 7.83
N LEU A 21 2.04 -11.90 7.66
CA LEU A 21 3.16 -11.53 6.80
C LEU A 21 2.77 -11.52 5.31
N LEU A 22 2.04 -12.52 4.84
CA LEU A 22 1.62 -12.62 3.44
C LEU A 22 0.63 -11.51 3.05
N THR A 23 -0.37 -11.25 3.89
CA THR A 23 -1.33 -10.18 3.63
C THR A 23 -0.69 -8.81 3.69
N GLY A 24 0.21 -8.58 4.65
CA GLY A 24 0.98 -7.34 4.77
C GLY A 24 1.89 -7.12 3.55
N LEU A 25 2.68 -8.13 3.17
CA LEU A 25 3.57 -8.04 2.01
C LEU A 25 2.79 -7.86 0.70
N GLY A 26 1.68 -8.60 0.55
CA GLY A 26 0.81 -8.47 -0.63
C GLY A 26 0.16 -7.09 -0.74
N ALA A 27 -0.39 -6.57 0.36
CA ALA A 27 -0.92 -5.20 0.40
C ALA A 27 0.16 -4.18 0.05
N TRP A 28 1.35 -4.32 0.64
CA TRP A 28 2.51 -3.46 0.38
C TRP A 28 2.94 -3.47 -1.09
N ALA A 29 3.04 -4.65 -1.69
CA ALA A 29 3.40 -4.81 -3.10
C ALA A 29 2.39 -4.11 -4.02
N LEU A 30 1.08 -4.32 -3.78
CA LEU A 30 0.03 -3.66 -4.56
C LEU A 30 0.03 -2.14 -4.37
N MET A 31 0.22 -1.64 -3.16
CA MET A 31 0.31 -0.20 -2.90
C MET A 31 1.52 0.43 -3.60
N SER A 32 2.68 -0.25 -3.60
CA SER A 32 3.85 0.22 -4.34
C SER A 32 3.61 0.25 -5.85
N LEU A 33 2.94 -0.77 -6.40
CA LEU A 33 2.51 -0.79 -7.79
C LEU A 33 1.56 0.37 -8.11
N ILE A 34 0.58 0.65 -7.25
CA ILE A 34 -0.36 1.76 -7.39
C ILE A 34 0.38 3.10 -7.45
N MET A 35 1.41 3.30 -6.64
CA MET A 35 2.22 4.51 -6.66
C MET A 35 2.92 4.69 -8.01
N VAL A 36 3.47 3.63 -8.58
CA VAL A 36 4.07 3.67 -9.93
C VAL A 36 3.02 4.01 -11.00
N LEU A 37 1.87 3.32 -10.98
CA LEU A 37 0.78 3.54 -11.94
C LEU A 37 0.19 4.95 -11.85
N SER A 38 0.17 5.56 -10.65
CA SER A 38 -0.36 6.91 -10.43
C SER A 38 0.41 7.99 -11.18
N LEU A 39 1.69 7.79 -11.44
CA LEU A 39 2.53 8.73 -12.21
C LEU A 39 2.30 8.64 -13.72
N ARG A 40 1.57 7.62 -14.20
CA ARG A 40 1.28 7.41 -15.64
C ARG A 40 2.55 7.37 -16.50
N PRO A 41 3.52 6.48 -16.21
CA PRO A 41 4.79 6.47 -16.91
C PRO A 41 4.60 6.04 -18.39
N VAL A 42 5.18 6.78 -19.32
CA VAL A 42 5.04 6.54 -20.76
C VAL A 42 5.57 5.17 -21.17
N TRP A 43 6.67 4.72 -20.54
CA TRP A 43 7.29 3.43 -20.83
C TRP A 43 6.40 2.22 -20.49
N LEU A 44 5.42 2.40 -19.58
CA LEU A 44 4.49 1.35 -19.18
C LEU A 44 3.25 1.28 -20.07
N GLU A 45 2.98 2.33 -20.84
CA GLU A 45 1.79 2.42 -21.68
C GLU A 45 1.79 1.41 -22.83
N ARG A 46 2.93 1.31 -23.54
CA ARG A 46 3.06 0.40 -24.66
C ARG A 46 2.88 -1.08 -24.28
N PRO A 47 3.62 -1.61 -23.29
CA PRO A 47 3.47 -3.02 -22.89
C PRO A 47 2.11 -3.34 -22.29
N LEU A 48 1.44 -2.39 -21.63
CA LEU A 48 0.10 -2.59 -21.07
C LEU A 48 -1.02 -2.33 -22.09
N GLY A 49 -0.70 -1.79 -23.27
CA GLY A 49 -1.67 -1.57 -24.36
C GLY A 49 -2.61 -0.38 -24.13
N GLY A 50 -2.08 0.70 -23.52
CA GLY A 50 -2.75 1.99 -23.43
C GLY A 50 -3.12 2.43 -22.01
N MET A 51 -3.49 3.71 -21.88
CA MET A 51 -3.81 4.35 -20.60
C MET A 51 -5.04 3.74 -19.91
N ASP A 52 -6.02 3.28 -20.67
CA ASP A 52 -7.24 2.68 -20.10
C ASP A 52 -6.92 1.42 -19.31
N LYS A 53 -5.97 0.63 -19.80
CA LYS A 53 -5.52 -0.58 -19.10
C LYS A 53 -4.71 -0.24 -17.84
N ILE A 54 -3.92 0.85 -17.88
CA ILE A 54 -3.22 1.37 -16.68
C ILE A 54 -4.23 1.78 -15.61
N TYR A 55 -5.30 2.50 -15.97
CA TYR A 55 -6.35 2.87 -15.02
C TYR A 55 -7.11 1.66 -14.48
N ARG A 56 -7.38 0.68 -15.33
CA ARG A 56 -8.01 -0.57 -14.90
C ARG A 56 -7.13 -1.33 -13.92
N LEU A 57 -5.83 -1.44 -14.21
CA LEU A 57 -4.87 -2.08 -13.32
C LEU A 57 -4.75 -1.33 -11.99
N HIS A 58 -4.66 0.01 -12.02
CA HIS A 58 -4.67 0.85 -10.81
C HIS A 58 -5.92 0.59 -9.96
N LYS A 59 -7.10 0.53 -10.57
CA LYS A 59 -8.37 0.24 -9.87
C LYS A 59 -8.34 -1.13 -9.19
N TRP A 60 -7.97 -2.18 -9.92
CA TRP A 60 -7.97 -3.54 -9.38
C TRP A 60 -6.87 -3.76 -8.33
N ALA A 61 -5.69 -3.19 -8.55
CA ALA A 61 -4.63 -3.19 -7.56
C ALA A 61 -5.07 -2.45 -6.28
N GLY A 62 -5.82 -1.33 -6.42
CA GLY A 62 -6.39 -0.60 -5.30
C GLY A 62 -7.39 -1.43 -4.49
N ILE A 63 -8.30 -2.10 -5.16
CA ILE A 63 -9.26 -3.02 -4.50
C ILE A 63 -8.51 -4.14 -3.78
N GLY A 64 -7.56 -4.78 -4.45
CA GLY A 64 -6.75 -5.85 -3.85
C GLY A 64 -5.94 -5.38 -2.66
N ALA A 65 -5.33 -4.19 -2.74
CA ALA A 65 -4.58 -3.60 -1.63
C ALA A 65 -5.47 -3.37 -0.40
N ILE A 66 -6.68 -2.84 -0.59
CA ILE A 66 -7.63 -2.62 0.52
C ILE A 66 -8.07 -3.96 1.13
N VAL A 67 -8.44 -4.94 0.30
CA VAL A 67 -8.86 -6.27 0.80
C VAL A 67 -7.73 -6.91 1.63
N LEU A 68 -6.50 -6.90 1.11
CA LEU A 68 -5.36 -7.46 1.84
C LEU A 68 -5.03 -6.66 3.11
N SER A 69 -5.19 -5.32 3.10
CA SER A 69 -5.00 -4.49 4.30
C SER A 69 -6.04 -4.80 5.38
N LEU A 70 -7.29 -4.99 5.00
CA LEU A 70 -8.35 -5.38 5.94
C LEU A 70 -8.13 -6.78 6.51
N LEU A 71 -7.69 -7.73 5.69
CA LEU A 71 -7.31 -9.08 6.14
C LEU A 71 -6.09 -9.03 7.08
N HIS A 72 -5.09 -8.20 6.76
CA HIS A 72 -3.92 -7.97 7.60
C HIS A 72 -4.32 -7.42 8.98
N TYR A 73 -5.13 -6.38 8.99
CA TYR A 73 -5.61 -5.76 10.23
C TYR A 73 -6.53 -6.72 11.02
N GLY A 74 -7.45 -7.42 10.36
CA GLY A 74 -8.30 -8.44 11.00
C GLY A 74 -7.48 -9.57 11.62
N THR A 75 -6.40 -10.01 10.94
CA THR A 75 -5.45 -10.97 11.49
C THR A 75 -4.70 -10.39 12.70
N GLN A 76 -4.40 -9.09 12.71
CA GLN A 76 -3.81 -8.45 13.89
C GLN A 76 -4.77 -8.43 15.06
N LEU A 77 -6.04 -8.10 14.86
CA LEU A 77 -7.07 -8.09 15.88
C LEU A 77 -7.39 -9.48 16.45
N SER A 78 -7.20 -10.55 15.66
CA SER A 78 -7.43 -11.93 16.11
C SER A 78 -6.52 -12.38 17.26
N LYS A 79 -5.47 -11.61 17.58
CA LYS A 79 -4.47 -11.94 18.59
C LYS A 79 -5.10 -12.14 19.97
N ASP A 80 -5.95 -11.23 20.41
CA ASP A 80 -6.52 -11.29 21.77
C ASP A 80 -7.55 -12.42 21.90
N LEU A 81 -8.31 -12.66 20.83
CA LEU A 81 -9.20 -13.82 20.76
C LEU A 81 -8.41 -15.14 20.85
N LEU A 82 -7.31 -15.26 20.11
CA LEU A 82 -6.48 -16.46 20.15
C LEU A 82 -5.80 -16.66 21.52
N ILE A 83 -5.39 -15.58 22.19
CA ILE A 83 -4.87 -15.66 23.56
C ILE A 83 -5.91 -16.27 24.50
N THR A 84 -7.17 -15.90 24.34
CA THR A 84 -8.26 -16.41 25.16
C THR A 84 -8.59 -17.87 24.86
N LEU A 85 -8.54 -18.29 23.59
CA LEU A 85 -8.92 -19.64 23.15
C LEU A 85 -7.81 -20.68 23.29
N VAL A 86 -6.58 -20.31 22.99
CA VAL A 86 -5.45 -21.24 22.81
C VAL A 86 -4.29 -20.94 23.76
N GLY A 87 -4.36 -19.80 24.48
CA GLY A 87 -3.28 -19.36 25.36
C GLY A 87 -2.22 -18.51 24.64
N ARG A 88 -1.28 -17.99 25.42
CA ARG A 88 -0.21 -17.13 24.90
C ARG A 88 0.84 -17.94 24.15
N PRO A 89 1.34 -17.44 22.98
CA PRO A 89 2.40 -18.11 22.29
C PRO A 89 3.71 -18.04 23.09
N VAL A 90 4.50 -19.10 23.02
CA VAL A 90 5.90 -19.06 23.48
C VAL A 90 6.67 -18.12 22.57
N ARG A 91 7.15 -17.02 23.12
CA ARG A 91 7.91 -16.02 22.37
C ARG A 91 9.39 -16.33 22.43
N ALA A 92 9.99 -16.49 21.27
CA ALA A 92 11.46 -16.39 21.18
C ALA A 92 11.92 -14.97 21.55
N PRO A 93 13.09 -14.81 22.16
CA PRO A 93 13.69 -13.49 22.36
C PRO A 93 13.74 -12.73 21.03
N ARG A 94 13.32 -11.46 21.06
CA ARG A 94 13.45 -10.61 19.86
C ARG A 94 14.93 -10.35 19.60
N ALA A 95 15.30 -10.44 18.31
CA ALA A 95 16.62 -9.97 17.90
C ALA A 95 16.76 -8.48 18.22
N ASP A 96 17.90 -8.09 18.77
CA ASP A 96 18.24 -6.69 18.96
C ASP A 96 18.38 -6.02 17.59
N TRP A 97 17.48 -5.06 17.34
CA TRP A 97 17.41 -4.34 16.09
C TRP A 97 17.06 -2.87 16.38
N TRP A 98 17.87 -1.95 15.90
CA TRP A 98 17.74 -0.54 16.22
C TRP A 98 16.36 0.05 15.85
N LEU A 99 15.70 -0.49 14.80
CA LEU A 99 14.34 -0.11 14.43
C LEU A 99 13.26 -0.52 15.45
N ASN A 100 13.56 -1.42 16.38
CA ASN A 100 12.60 -1.81 17.43
C ASN A 100 12.14 -0.63 18.28
N THR A 101 12.95 0.43 18.41
CA THR A 101 12.59 1.69 19.09
C THR A 101 11.36 2.34 18.48
N PHE A 102 11.20 2.21 17.17
CA PHE A 102 10.08 2.83 16.44
C PHE A 102 8.88 1.91 16.25
N ARG A 103 8.93 0.70 16.80
CA ARG A 103 7.94 -0.34 16.53
C ARG A 103 6.52 0.06 16.93
N HIS A 104 6.31 0.60 18.14
CA HIS A 104 4.99 1.03 18.60
C HIS A 104 4.45 2.15 17.72
N LEU A 105 5.28 3.14 17.41
CA LEU A 105 4.90 4.22 16.49
C LEU A 105 4.48 3.66 15.12
N ALA A 106 5.23 2.70 14.59
CA ALA A 106 4.91 2.10 13.30
C ALA A 106 3.60 1.28 13.35
N GLU A 107 3.34 0.56 14.46
CA GLU A 107 2.09 -0.16 14.68
C GLU A 107 0.89 0.80 14.72
N ASP A 108 0.97 1.88 15.50
CA ASP A 108 -0.07 2.91 15.61
C ASP A 108 -0.33 3.62 14.28
N MET A 109 0.74 3.99 13.56
CA MET A 109 0.64 4.61 12.24
C MET A 109 -0.04 3.68 11.22
N GLY A 110 0.22 2.37 11.30
CA GLY A 110 -0.44 1.37 10.47
C GLY A 110 -1.94 1.28 10.76
N GLU A 111 -2.33 1.36 12.02
CA GLU A 111 -3.74 1.37 12.44
C GLU A 111 -4.47 2.62 11.93
N TRP A 112 -3.91 3.80 12.11
CA TRP A 112 -4.49 5.03 11.56
C TRP A 112 -4.61 4.98 10.04
N ALA A 113 -3.60 4.43 9.36
CA ALA A 113 -3.62 4.29 7.91
C ALA A 113 -4.75 3.36 7.42
N VAL A 114 -5.02 2.25 8.12
CA VAL A 114 -6.11 1.34 7.73
C VAL A 114 -7.48 1.99 7.88
N TRP A 115 -7.69 2.77 8.93
CA TRP A 115 -8.93 3.52 9.11
C TRP A 115 -9.13 4.58 8.04
N PHE A 116 -8.03 5.28 7.65
CA PHE A 116 -8.09 6.23 6.54
C PHE A 116 -8.40 5.54 5.21
N LEU A 117 -7.80 4.37 4.93
CA LEU A 117 -8.09 3.58 3.74
C LEU A 117 -9.55 3.10 3.72
N ALA A 118 -10.08 2.65 4.86
CA ALA A 118 -11.48 2.24 4.98
C ALA A 118 -12.44 3.42 4.72
N ALA A 119 -12.16 4.59 5.29
CA ALA A 119 -12.92 5.80 5.05
C ALA A 119 -12.88 6.19 3.56
N MET A 120 -11.70 6.15 2.92
CA MET A 120 -11.54 6.43 1.49
C MET A 120 -12.29 5.43 0.60
N LEU A 121 -12.37 4.16 1.02
CA LEU A 121 -13.19 3.17 0.32
C LEU A 121 -14.67 3.56 0.36
N VAL A 122 -15.20 3.86 1.55
CA VAL A 122 -16.59 4.29 1.73
C VAL A 122 -16.90 5.52 0.87
N ILE A 123 -16.04 6.54 0.93
CA ILE A 123 -16.19 7.78 0.14
C ILE A 123 -16.16 7.47 -1.37
N THR A 124 -15.29 6.55 -1.81
CA THR A 124 -15.17 6.17 -3.24
C THR A 124 -16.41 5.41 -3.73
N LEU A 125 -17.04 4.61 -2.88
CA LEU A 125 -18.27 3.89 -3.20
C LEU A 125 -19.51 4.78 -3.12
N TRP A 126 -19.44 5.88 -2.41
CA TRP A 126 -20.55 6.80 -2.27
C TRP A 126 -20.72 7.71 -3.49
N GLN A 127 -21.53 7.33 -4.43
CA GLN A 127 -21.73 8.00 -5.73
C GLN A 127 -22.15 9.48 -5.66
N ARG A 128 -22.74 9.93 -4.53
CA ARG A 128 -23.14 11.33 -4.31
C ARG A 128 -22.02 12.20 -3.73
N PHE A 129 -20.86 11.61 -3.43
CA PHE A 129 -19.76 12.37 -2.83
C PHE A 129 -19.15 13.35 -3.86
N PRO A 130 -18.92 14.63 -3.51
CA PRO A 130 -18.41 15.64 -4.43
C PRO A 130 -17.03 15.25 -5.00
N TYR A 131 -16.92 15.13 -6.33
CA TYR A 131 -15.70 14.69 -7.02
C TYR A 131 -14.47 15.57 -6.72
N HIS A 132 -14.67 16.90 -6.59
CA HIS A 132 -13.55 17.82 -6.29
C HIS A 132 -12.94 17.53 -4.92
N VAL A 133 -13.75 17.21 -3.90
CA VAL A 133 -13.27 16.83 -2.57
C VAL A 133 -12.60 15.46 -2.62
N TRP A 134 -13.25 14.47 -3.27
CA TRP A 134 -12.70 13.14 -3.47
C TRP A 134 -11.30 13.18 -4.08
N ARG A 135 -11.07 14.01 -5.10
CA ARG A 135 -9.78 14.15 -5.76
C ARG A 135 -8.68 14.64 -4.81
N TYR A 136 -8.99 15.55 -3.91
CA TYR A 136 -8.04 16.00 -2.90
C TYR A 136 -7.73 14.91 -1.87
N LEU A 137 -8.76 14.27 -1.33
CA LEU A 137 -8.59 13.18 -0.37
C LEU A 137 -7.84 12.00 -1.00
N HIS A 138 -8.16 11.66 -2.25
CA HIS A 138 -7.45 10.60 -2.97
C HIS A 138 -5.97 10.94 -3.18
N LYS A 139 -5.62 12.20 -3.39
CA LYS A 139 -4.21 12.64 -3.46
C LYS A 139 -3.47 12.45 -2.15
N LEU A 140 -4.15 12.59 -1.00
CA LEU A 140 -3.54 12.34 0.32
C LEU A 140 -3.12 10.88 0.52
N LEU A 141 -3.66 9.93 -0.26
CA LEU A 141 -3.21 8.54 -0.22
C LEU A 141 -1.72 8.38 -0.54
N ALA A 142 -1.12 9.31 -1.29
CA ALA A 142 0.33 9.31 -1.47
C ALA A 142 1.08 9.64 -0.15
N GLY A 143 0.51 10.49 0.70
CA GLY A 143 1.02 10.73 2.06
C GLY A 143 0.84 9.51 2.97
N VAL A 144 -0.33 8.87 2.90
CA VAL A 144 -0.59 7.61 3.63
C VAL A 144 0.39 6.52 3.20
N TYR A 145 0.74 6.46 1.91
CA TYR A 145 1.77 5.54 1.43
C TYR A 145 3.13 5.77 2.11
N LEU A 146 3.55 7.04 2.32
CA LEU A 146 4.81 7.33 3.03
C LEU A 146 4.78 6.82 4.47
N VAL A 147 3.66 6.98 5.16
CA VAL A 147 3.44 6.43 6.50
C VAL A 147 3.54 4.91 6.49
N LEU A 148 2.89 4.26 5.52
CA LEU A 148 2.92 2.80 5.37
C LEU A 148 4.30 2.28 4.92
N ALA A 149 5.10 3.08 4.19
CA ALA A 149 6.48 2.74 3.89
C ALA A 149 7.33 2.63 5.16
N PHE A 150 7.18 3.59 6.08
CA PHE A 150 7.80 3.54 7.38
C PHE A 150 7.31 2.32 8.19
N HIS A 151 5.99 2.11 8.27
CA HIS A 151 5.38 0.94 8.92
C HIS A 151 5.97 -0.38 8.40
N ALA A 152 6.02 -0.57 7.08
CA ALA A 152 6.52 -1.80 6.46
C ALA A 152 8.01 -2.02 6.77
N VAL A 153 8.85 -0.99 6.61
CA VAL A 153 10.30 -1.08 6.85
C VAL A 153 10.61 -1.39 8.31
N VAL A 154 9.90 -0.79 9.24
CA VAL A 154 10.12 -1.00 10.69
C VAL A 154 9.65 -2.38 11.15
N LEU A 155 8.54 -2.88 10.60
CA LEU A 155 7.90 -4.11 11.07
C LEU A 155 8.32 -5.38 10.34
N VAL A 156 9.03 -5.26 9.22
CA VAL A 156 9.62 -6.42 8.54
C VAL A 156 10.54 -7.18 9.51
N PRO A 157 10.45 -8.53 9.57
CA PRO A 157 11.33 -9.33 10.40
C PRO A 157 12.82 -9.04 10.09
N PRO A 158 13.67 -8.80 11.10
CA PRO A 158 15.08 -8.46 10.85
C PRO A 158 15.83 -9.49 10.00
N ALA A 159 15.49 -10.77 10.13
CA ALA A 159 16.09 -11.84 9.32
C ALA A 159 15.80 -11.72 7.82
N TRP A 160 14.74 -11.00 7.42
CA TRP A 160 14.40 -10.83 6.00
C TRP A 160 15.35 -9.88 5.28
N TRP A 161 16.00 -8.94 6.01
CA TRP A 161 16.94 -8.00 5.39
C TRP A 161 18.16 -8.69 4.75
N ALA A 162 18.49 -9.90 5.21
CA ALA A 162 19.51 -10.77 4.59
C ALA A 162 18.95 -11.71 3.51
N GLN A 163 17.67 -11.56 3.11
CA GLN A 163 16.98 -12.45 2.19
C GLN A 163 16.37 -11.66 1.02
N PRO A 164 16.00 -12.32 -0.09
CA PRO A 164 15.36 -11.67 -1.23
C PRO A 164 14.08 -10.90 -0.88
N ALA A 165 13.34 -11.34 0.14
CA ALA A 165 12.13 -10.66 0.63
C ALA A 165 12.44 -9.26 1.17
N GLY A 166 13.53 -9.09 1.92
CA GLY A 166 13.96 -7.78 2.41
C GLY A 166 14.43 -6.86 1.27
N ALA A 167 15.18 -7.40 0.32
CA ALA A 167 15.57 -6.65 -0.88
C ALA A 167 14.36 -6.18 -1.67
N PHE A 168 13.33 -7.03 -1.81
CA PHE A 168 12.06 -6.65 -2.45
C PHE A 168 11.36 -5.52 -1.68
N VAL A 169 11.24 -5.62 -0.35
CA VAL A 169 10.63 -4.57 0.47
C VAL A 169 11.40 -3.26 0.34
N ALA A 170 12.74 -3.30 0.37
CA ALA A 170 13.58 -2.11 0.21
C ALA A 170 13.37 -1.45 -1.16
N ALA A 171 13.42 -2.24 -2.24
CA ALA A 171 13.25 -1.74 -3.61
C ALA A 171 11.83 -1.16 -3.83
N ALA A 172 10.79 -1.90 -3.41
CA ALA A 172 9.41 -1.45 -3.51
C ALA A 172 9.16 -0.16 -2.70
N SER A 173 9.72 -0.08 -1.47
CA SER A 173 9.64 1.12 -0.64
C SER A 173 10.32 2.31 -1.31
N LEU A 174 11.54 2.14 -1.81
CA LEU A 174 12.28 3.22 -2.46
C LEU A 174 11.54 3.74 -3.70
N VAL A 175 11.15 2.85 -4.60
CA VAL A 175 10.41 3.22 -5.82
C VAL A 175 9.09 3.88 -5.47
N GLY A 176 8.32 3.29 -4.57
CA GLY A 176 7.01 3.82 -4.18
C GLY A 176 7.11 5.17 -3.47
N VAL A 177 8.10 5.38 -2.58
CA VAL A 177 8.35 6.67 -1.93
C VAL A 177 8.71 7.74 -2.96
N LEU A 178 9.59 7.45 -3.91
CA LEU A 178 9.92 8.38 -4.99
C LEU A 178 8.68 8.75 -5.84
N CYS A 179 7.83 7.77 -6.12
CA CYS A 179 6.57 8.00 -6.83
C CYS A 179 5.58 8.81 -6.00
N ALA A 180 5.44 8.53 -4.71
CA ALA A 180 4.56 9.25 -3.80
C ALA A 180 4.98 10.72 -3.67
N VAL A 181 6.26 11.00 -3.47
CA VAL A 181 6.80 12.36 -3.41
C VAL A 181 6.56 13.12 -4.71
N ARG A 182 6.80 12.48 -5.89
CA ARG A 182 6.49 13.10 -7.19
C ARG A 182 5.00 13.37 -7.37
N SER A 183 4.14 12.48 -6.89
CA SER A 183 2.69 12.66 -6.93
C SER A 183 2.25 13.86 -6.07
N LEU A 184 2.75 13.96 -4.85
CA LEU A 184 2.47 15.08 -3.94
C LEU A 184 2.98 16.41 -4.50
N ALA A 185 4.15 16.42 -5.14
CA ALA A 185 4.72 17.58 -5.80
C ALA A 185 3.96 18.00 -7.09
N GLY A 186 2.85 17.32 -7.44
CA GLY A 186 2.05 17.67 -8.60
C GLY A 186 2.68 17.33 -9.96
N ARG A 187 3.71 16.47 -9.97
CA ARG A 187 4.44 16.08 -11.19
C ARG A 187 3.84 14.86 -11.92
N ILE A 188 2.55 14.59 -11.71
CA ILE A 188 1.84 13.51 -12.40
C ILE A 188 1.75 13.83 -13.89
N GLY A 189 2.18 12.90 -14.74
CA GLY A 189 2.16 13.05 -16.19
C GLY A 189 3.04 14.18 -16.73
N SER A 190 4.04 14.63 -15.98
CA SER A 190 4.95 15.71 -16.39
C SER A 190 5.68 15.41 -17.71
N SER A 191 5.99 14.15 -17.97
CA SER A 191 6.60 13.68 -19.23
C SER A 191 5.69 13.78 -20.46
N ARG A 192 4.41 14.09 -20.27
CA ARG A 192 3.38 14.24 -21.33
C ARG A 192 2.98 15.69 -21.55
N ARG A 193 3.53 16.63 -20.81
CA ARG A 193 3.21 18.04 -20.93
C ARG A 193 4.06 18.67 -22.02
N HIS A 194 3.39 19.21 -23.03
CA HIS A 194 4.01 20.02 -24.08
C HIS A 194 3.49 21.44 -23.90
N THR A 195 4.40 22.41 -23.92
CA THR A 195 4.02 23.83 -23.95
C THR A 195 3.81 24.21 -25.41
N ALA A 196 2.57 24.58 -25.76
CA ALA A 196 2.24 25.11 -27.07
C ALA A 196 1.75 26.55 -26.90
N LYS A 197 2.16 27.43 -27.84
CA LYS A 197 1.65 28.80 -27.91
C LYS A 197 0.54 28.82 -28.93
N VAL A 198 -0.62 29.32 -28.54
CA VAL A 198 -1.72 29.57 -29.47
C VAL A 198 -1.30 30.71 -30.38
N VAL A 199 -1.17 30.44 -31.68
CA VAL A 199 -0.71 31.41 -32.69
C VAL A 199 -1.88 32.15 -33.33
N ASP A 200 -3.02 31.45 -33.51
CA ASP A 200 -4.25 32.01 -34.08
C ASP A 200 -5.49 31.26 -33.55
N VAL A 201 -6.59 31.97 -33.44
CA VAL A 201 -7.90 31.41 -33.06
C VAL A 201 -8.91 31.82 -34.12
N GLN A 202 -9.30 30.88 -34.99
CA GLN A 202 -10.37 31.08 -35.94
C GLN A 202 -11.71 30.70 -35.32
N VAL A 203 -12.56 31.70 -35.11
CA VAL A 203 -13.95 31.48 -34.67
C VAL A 203 -14.81 31.27 -35.88
N HIS A 204 -15.21 30.04 -36.15
CA HIS A 204 -16.24 29.77 -37.15
C HIS A 204 -17.63 30.08 -36.58
N LEU A 205 -18.25 31.16 -37.09
CA LEU A 205 -19.62 31.54 -36.79
C LEU A 205 -20.61 30.67 -37.57
N SER A 206 -20.39 29.35 -37.67
CA SER A 206 -21.43 28.43 -38.14
C SER A 206 -22.27 28.06 -36.94
N GLY A 207 -23.37 28.78 -36.76
CA GLY A 207 -24.39 28.38 -35.81
C GLY A 207 -24.96 27.01 -36.20
N VAL A 208 -24.84 26.05 -35.31
CA VAL A 208 -25.75 24.92 -35.07
C VAL A 208 -25.82 24.78 -33.56
#